data_74d8abb1d8fe1593b48e2df83dccb14c
#
_entry.id   74d8abb1d8fe1593b48e2df83dccb14c
#
_cell.length_a   1.000
_cell.length_b   1.000
_cell.length_c   1.000
_cell.angle_alpha   90.00
_cell.angle_beta   90.00
_cell.angle_gamma   90.00
#
_symmetry.space_group_name_H-M   'P 1'
#
loop_
_entity.id
_entity.type
_entity.pdbx_description
1 polymer ?
#
loop_
_entity_poly.entity_id
_entity_poly.type
_entity_poly.pdbx_seq_one_letter_code
_entity_poly.pdbx_strand_id
1 'polypeptide(L)'
;LDLAEVNTLRRASINKHVACNTFNPLEVPAQENYYGFVMDCVGSAATRKLALASVKPGGVVMHVGLQDWASEIDMRKLTLAEITLLGTYTYSTADLQATVQFLHAGVFGDLAWVEKRGLEQGPKAFADLHAGKTAAAKVLLKPFL
;
A
#
# COMPACT_ATOMS: atom_id res chain seq x y z
N LEU A 1 8.16 11.15 2.10
CA LEU A 1 7.35 9.95 2.00
C LEU A 1 8.25 8.72 2.11
N ASP A 2 7.95 7.83 3.06
CA ASP A 2 8.63 6.54 3.22
C ASP A 2 7.64 5.42 2.93
N LEU A 3 8.09 4.39 2.22
CA LEU A 3 7.27 3.27 1.80
C LEU A 3 7.95 1.95 2.20
N ALA A 4 7.29 1.20 3.08
CA ALA A 4 7.72 -0.13 3.51
C ALA A 4 7.20 -1.19 2.52
N GLU A 5 8.10 -1.94 1.89
CA GLU A 5 7.76 -3.02 0.96
C GLU A 5 8.83 -4.13 1.06
N VAL A 6 8.39 -5.35 1.30
CA VAL A 6 9.29 -6.51 1.44
C VAL A 6 9.82 -7.03 0.11
N ASN A 7 9.06 -6.87 -0.97
CA ASN A 7 9.42 -7.38 -2.29
C ASN A 7 10.43 -6.46 -2.99
N THR A 8 11.62 -6.99 -3.26
CA THR A 8 12.73 -6.24 -3.90
C THR A 8 12.37 -5.73 -5.30
N LEU A 9 11.63 -6.50 -6.09
CA LEU A 9 11.22 -6.09 -7.44
C LEU A 9 10.26 -4.91 -7.38
N ARG A 10 9.32 -4.92 -6.43
CA ARG A 10 8.39 -3.81 -6.23
C ARG A 10 9.10 -2.56 -5.72
N ARG A 11 10.02 -2.69 -4.75
CA ARG A 11 10.82 -1.53 -4.30
C ARG A 11 11.58 -0.90 -5.45
N ALA A 12 12.25 -1.71 -6.28
CA ALA A 12 12.97 -1.21 -7.45
C ALA A 12 12.05 -0.51 -8.47
N SER A 13 10.83 -1.02 -8.65
CA SER A 13 9.83 -0.39 -9.52
C SER A 13 9.32 0.93 -8.94
N ILE A 14 8.99 0.96 -7.64
CA ILE A 14 8.50 2.16 -6.97
C ILE A 14 9.51 3.30 -7.11
N ASN A 15 10.79 3.04 -6.85
CA ASN A 15 11.86 4.04 -6.95
C ASN A 15 12.04 4.64 -8.36
N LYS A 16 11.52 3.99 -9.40
CA LYS A 16 11.53 4.52 -10.78
C LYS A 16 10.39 5.50 -11.05
N HIS A 17 9.25 5.32 -10.36
CA HIS A 17 8.01 6.02 -10.69
C HIS A 17 7.57 7.01 -9.61
N VAL A 18 8.07 6.87 -8.39
CA VAL A 18 7.65 7.69 -7.25
C VAL A 18 8.87 8.24 -6.52
N ALA A 19 8.89 9.54 -6.29
CA ALA A 19 9.90 10.19 -5.48
C ALA A 19 9.65 9.91 -3.98
N CYS A 20 10.09 8.77 -3.50
CA CYS A 20 9.98 8.36 -2.10
C CYS A 20 11.17 7.53 -1.66
N ASN A 21 11.36 7.42 -0.35
CA ASN A 21 12.30 6.47 0.23
C ASN A 21 11.62 5.11 0.39
N THR A 22 12.25 4.03 -0.11
CA THR A 22 11.71 2.68 0.07
C THR A 22 12.64 1.84 0.94
N PHE A 23 12.07 1.02 1.82
CA PHE A 23 12.86 0.13 2.68
C PHE A 23 12.16 -1.22 2.90
N ASN A 24 12.96 -2.23 3.26
CA ASN A 24 12.45 -3.51 3.71
C ASN A 24 12.28 -3.47 5.23
N PRO A 25 11.06 -3.50 5.77
CA PRO A 25 10.84 -3.42 7.21
C PRO A 25 11.33 -4.65 7.98
N LEU A 26 11.69 -5.74 7.29
CA LEU A 26 12.30 -6.93 7.90
C LEU A 26 13.82 -6.77 8.11
N GLU A 27 14.45 -5.87 7.40
CA GLU A 27 15.90 -5.59 7.44
C GLU A 27 16.21 -4.28 8.18
N VAL A 28 15.37 -3.27 7.92
CA VAL A 28 15.53 -1.93 8.50
C VAL A 28 14.24 -1.60 9.25
N PRO A 29 14.29 -1.50 10.59
CA PRO A 29 13.10 -1.15 11.36
C PRO A 29 12.62 0.26 10.99
N ALA A 30 11.31 0.42 10.89
CA ALA A 30 10.73 1.75 10.73
C ALA A 30 10.97 2.60 11.99
N GLN A 31 11.07 3.91 11.80
CA GLN A 31 11.26 4.84 12.91
C GLN A 31 10.01 4.86 13.80
N GLU A 32 10.22 4.70 15.11
CA GLU A 32 9.14 4.75 16.09
C GLU A 32 8.73 6.21 16.38
N ASN A 33 7.41 6.41 16.57
CA ASN A 33 6.84 7.72 16.93
C ASN A 33 7.25 8.88 16.02
N TYR A 34 7.40 8.60 14.72
CA TYR A 34 7.98 9.54 13.77
C TYR A 34 6.96 10.14 12.80
N TYR A 35 6.07 9.33 12.24
CA TYR A 35 5.18 9.75 11.16
C TYR A 35 3.90 10.40 11.68
N GLY A 36 3.52 11.55 11.14
CA GLY A 36 2.23 12.17 11.44
C GLY A 36 1.04 11.44 10.86
N PHE A 37 1.26 10.73 9.74
CA PHE A 37 0.26 9.92 9.05
C PHE A 37 0.89 8.61 8.59
N VAL A 38 0.24 7.49 8.87
CA VAL A 38 0.64 6.15 8.44
C VAL A 38 -0.54 5.47 7.76
N MET A 39 -0.31 4.90 6.57
CA MET A 39 -1.32 4.12 5.85
C MET A 39 -0.91 2.64 5.84
N ASP A 40 -1.73 1.77 6.43
CA ASP A 40 -1.56 0.32 6.36
C ASP A 40 -2.39 -0.25 5.19
N CYS A 41 -1.72 -0.47 4.07
CA CYS A 41 -2.32 -1.03 2.86
C CYS A 41 -2.32 -2.57 2.82
N VAL A 42 -1.72 -3.23 3.80
CA VAL A 42 -1.61 -4.70 3.88
C VAL A 42 -2.63 -5.28 4.86
N GLY A 43 -2.69 -4.75 6.07
CA GLY A 43 -3.64 -5.19 7.09
C GLY A 43 -3.31 -6.55 7.70
N SER A 44 -2.01 -6.87 7.85
CA SER A 44 -1.56 -8.02 8.63
C SER A 44 -1.33 -7.65 10.09
N ALA A 45 -1.21 -8.64 10.96
CA ALA A 45 -0.84 -8.43 12.37
C ALA A 45 0.48 -7.64 12.48
N ALA A 46 1.46 -7.98 11.64
CA ALA A 46 2.76 -7.32 11.62
C ALA A 46 2.67 -5.86 11.16
N THR A 47 1.91 -5.57 10.09
CA THR A 47 1.80 -4.20 9.58
C THR A 47 0.94 -3.31 10.47
N ARG A 48 -0.09 -3.82 11.13
CA ARG A 48 -0.86 -3.10 12.14
C ARG A 48 0.01 -2.70 13.34
N LYS A 49 0.82 -3.65 13.84
CA LYS A 49 1.79 -3.38 14.92
C LYS A 49 2.81 -2.32 14.48
N LEU A 50 3.35 -2.44 13.27
CA LEU A 50 4.33 -1.50 12.72
C LEU A 50 3.71 -0.09 12.56
N ALA A 51 2.49 0.02 12.05
CA ALA A 51 1.79 1.28 11.87
C ALA A 51 1.61 2.02 13.21
N LEU A 52 1.15 1.30 14.25
CA LEU A 52 1.01 1.89 15.58
C LEU A 52 2.36 2.23 16.22
N ALA A 53 3.41 1.44 15.98
CA ALA A 53 4.75 1.75 16.49
C ALA A 53 5.30 3.03 15.85
N SER A 54 5.08 3.22 14.56
CA SER A 54 5.69 4.28 13.74
C SER A 54 4.97 5.62 13.81
N VAL A 55 3.67 5.64 14.09
CA VAL A 55 2.91 6.89 14.20
C VAL A 55 3.31 7.67 15.45
N LYS A 56 3.49 8.98 15.31
CA LYS A 56 3.78 9.88 16.43
C LYS A 56 2.54 10.15 17.29
N PRO A 57 2.71 10.60 18.55
CA PRO A 57 1.59 11.09 19.35
C PRO A 57 0.76 12.14 18.61
N GLY A 58 -0.57 12.05 18.73
CA GLY A 58 -1.53 12.88 18.00
C GLY A 58 -1.63 12.58 16.49
N GLY A 59 -0.92 11.54 16.00
CA GLY A 59 -0.94 11.19 14.59
C GLY A 59 -2.12 10.31 14.17
N VAL A 60 -2.18 10.00 12.88
CA VAL A 60 -3.29 9.25 12.27
C VAL A 60 -2.76 7.95 11.65
N VAL A 61 -3.42 6.85 11.93
CA VAL A 61 -3.26 5.57 11.22
C VAL A 61 -4.50 5.31 10.39
N MET A 62 -4.35 5.23 9.07
CA MET A 62 -5.41 4.81 8.15
C MET A 62 -5.23 3.34 7.79
N HIS A 63 -6.19 2.52 8.16
CA HIS A 63 -6.18 1.08 7.93
C HIS A 63 -7.03 0.74 6.69
N VAL A 64 -6.39 0.22 5.65
CA VAL A 64 -6.98 -0.09 4.33
C VAL A 64 -6.93 -1.58 4.02
N GLY A 65 -5.81 -2.22 4.34
CA GLY A 65 -5.55 -3.61 4.01
C GLY A 65 -6.32 -4.60 4.90
N LEU A 66 -6.68 -5.75 4.35
CA LEU A 66 -7.50 -6.78 5.01
C LEU A 66 -6.88 -8.18 4.90
N GLN A 67 -5.54 -8.28 4.96
CA GLN A 67 -4.87 -9.57 4.82
C GLN A 67 -5.23 -10.53 5.95
N ASP A 68 -5.15 -10.08 7.21
CA ASP A 68 -5.49 -10.90 8.36
C ASP A 68 -6.87 -10.50 8.92
N TRP A 69 -7.69 -11.48 9.25
CA TRP A 69 -9.03 -11.26 9.79
C TRP A 69 -9.00 -10.47 11.10
N ALA A 70 -8.13 -10.83 12.01
CA ALA A 70 -7.99 -10.18 13.31
C ALA A 70 -6.53 -10.18 13.78
N SER A 71 -6.19 -9.25 14.66
CA SER A 71 -4.90 -9.20 15.37
C SER A 71 -5.03 -8.37 16.63
N GLU A 72 -4.06 -8.52 17.52
CA GLU A 72 -3.93 -7.65 18.70
C GLU A 72 -3.57 -6.23 18.27
N ILE A 73 -4.12 -5.26 18.96
CA ILE A 73 -3.83 -3.82 18.85
C ILE A 73 -3.45 -3.31 20.23
N ASP A 74 -2.34 -2.57 20.34
CA ASP A 74 -1.95 -1.88 21.56
C ASP A 74 -2.89 -0.69 21.84
N MET A 75 -4.00 -1.01 22.49
CA MET A 75 -5.01 -0.01 22.89
C MET A 75 -4.47 0.97 23.92
N ARG A 76 -3.48 0.57 24.72
CA ARG A 76 -2.84 1.45 25.70
C ARG A 76 -2.04 2.53 24.99
N LYS A 77 -1.21 2.17 24.01
CA LYS A 77 -0.47 3.15 23.19
C LYS A 77 -1.44 4.06 22.43
N LEU A 78 -2.46 3.49 21.80
CA LEU A 78 -3.47 4.26 21.05
C LEU A 78 -4.09 5.35 21.92
N THR A 79 -4.47 5.01 23.15
CA THR A 79 -5.10 5.95 24.09
C THR A 79 -4.10 6.97 24.65
N LEU A 80 -2.94 6.50 25.17
CA LEU A 80 -1.98 7.39 25.83
C LEU A 80 -1.28 8.36 24.87
N ALA A 81 -1.16 7.98 23.60
CA ALA A 81 -0.57 8.82 22.56
C ALA A 81 -1.62 9.56 21.71
N GLU A 82 -2.91 9.49 22.08
CA GLU A 82 -4.01 10.18 21.38
C GLU A 82 -4.03 9.89 19.86
N ILE A 83 -3.73 8.64 19.47
CA ILE A 83 -3.66 8.24 18.06
C ILE A 83 -5.07 8.09 17.51
N THR A 84 -5.32 8.68 16.34
CA THR A 84 -6.54 8.44 15.56
C THR A 84 -6.36 7.22 14.68
N LEU A 85 -7.16 6.16 14.89
CA LEU A 85 -7.21 4.97 14.03
C LEU A 85 -8.48 5.01 13.19
N LEU A 86 -8.32 5.08 11.86
CA LEU A 86 -9.42 5.15 10.89
C LEU A 86 -9.41 3.91 9.99
N GLY A 87 -10.53 3.22 9.91
CA GLY A 87 -10.79 2.24 8.86
C GLY A 87 -11.32 2.91 7.60
N THR A 88 -10.90 2.45 6.43
CA THR A 88 -11.49 2.85 5.16
C THR A 88 -11.76 1.64 4.30
N TYR A 89 -12.90 1.64 3.62
CA TYR A 89 -13.34 0.52 2.79
C TYR A 89 -13.88 1.01 1.46
N THR A 90 -13.33 0.47 0.39
CA THR A 90 -13.72 0.76 -1.00
C THR A 90 -13.74 2.27 -1.32
N TYR A 91 -14.74 2.73 -2.05
CA TYR A 91 -14.88 4.11 -2.51
C TYR A 91 -16.36 4.43 -2.77
N SER A 92 -16.72 5.68 -2.67
CA SER A 92 -18.01 6.19 -3.12
C SER A 92 -18.02 6.46 -4.63
N THR A 93 -19.20 6.67 -5.21
CA THR A 93 -19.31 7.10 -6.62
C THR A 93 -18.55 8.40 -6.88
N ALA A 94 -18.55 9.32 -5.92
CA ALA A 94 -17.81 10.58 -6.03
C ALA A 94 -16.29 10.34 -6.08
N ASP A 95 -15.76 9.42 -5.26
CA ASP A 95 -14.34 9.07 -5.27
C ASP A 95 -13.92 8.43 -6.60
N LEU A 96 -14.79 7.57 -7.15
CA LEU A 96 -14.54 6.95 -8.47
C LEU A 96 -14.51 8.02 -9.58
N GLN A 97 -15.46 8.95 -9.57
CA GLN A 97 -15.49 10.05 -10.55
C GLN A 97 -14.25 10.94 -10.44
N ALA A 98 -13.85 11.30 -9.21
CA ALA A 98 -12.63 12.07 -8.96
C ALA A 98 -11.39 11.32 -9.44
N THR A 99 -11.30 10.00 -9.19
CA THR A 99 -10.18 9.16 -9.64
C THR A 99 -10.08 9.14 -11.17
N VAL A 100 -11.19 9.02 -11.89
CA VAL A 100 -11.23 9.07 -13.36
C VAL A 100 -10.75 10.44 -13.88
N GLN A 101 -11.16 11.53 -13.23
CA GLN A 101 -10.68 12.87 -13.57
C GLN A 101 -9.18 13.02 -13.33
N PHE A 102 -8.65 12.51 -12.21
CA PHE A 102 -7.21 12.53 -11.93
C PHE A 102 -6.41 11.68 -12.93
N LEU A 103 -6.93 10.52 -13.34
CA LEU A 103 -6.32 9.72 -14.40
C LEU A 103 -6.27 10.49 -15.72
N HIS A 104 -7.39 11.14 -16.11
CA HIS A 104 -7.45 11.97 -17.32
C HIS A 104 -6.50 13.17 -17.27
N ALA A 105 -6.38 13.81 -16.13
CA ALA A 105 -5.47 14.93 -15.90
C ALA A 105 -3.99 14.53 -15.78
N GLY A 106 -3.65 13.24 -15.83
CA GLY A 106 -2.28 12.75 -15.73
C GLY A 106 -1.66 12.85 -14.33
N VAL A 107 -2.46 13.04 -13.27
CA VAL A 107 -1.97 13.20 -11.89
C VAL A 107 -1.16 11.98 -11.42
N PHE A 108 -1.48 10.79 -11.93
CA PHE A 108 -0.79 9.55 -11.60
C PHE A 108 0.40 9.23 -12.53
N GLY A 109 0.85 10.19 -13.32
CA GLY A 109 1.95 10.02 -14.27
C GLY A 109 1.55 9.19 -15.51
N ASP A 110 2.53 8.56 -16.13
CA ASP A 110 2.39 7.80 -17.37
C ASP A 110 1.81 6.39 -17.19
N LEU A 111 1.52 5.98 -15.96
CA LEU A 111 1.06 4.65 -15.57
C LEU A 111 2.04 3.51 -15.97
N ALA A 112 3.31 3.80 -16.16
CA ALA A 112 4.33 2.81 -16.52
C ALA A 112 4.57 1.75 -15.42
N TRP A 113 4.04 1.99 -14.21
CA TRP A 113 4.00 1.03 -13.10
C TRP A 113 2.90 -0.05 -13.26
N VAL A 114 2.06 0.04 -14.31
CA VAL A 114 1.02 -0.95 -14.64
C VAL A 114 1.52 -1.87 -15.75
N GLU A 115 1.51 -3.17 -15.51
CA GLU A 115 1.82 -4.18 -16.52
C GLU A 115 0.57 -4.53 -17.34
N LYS A 116 0.73 -4.75 -18.64
CA LYS A 116 -0.36 -5.18 -19.54
C LYS A 116 -0.03 -6.56 -20.09
N ARG A 117 -1.00 -7.48 -20.02
CA ARG A 117 -0.91 -8.85 -20.59
C ARG A 117 -2.16 -9.17 -21.41
N GLY A 118 -2.04 -10.10 -22.35
CA GLY A 118 -3.21 -10.67 -23.02
C GLY A 118 -4.09 -11.48 -22.05
N LEU A 119 -5.37 -11.58 -22.36
CA LEU A 119 -6.33 -12.27 -21.50
C LEU A 119 -5.95 -13.75 -21.27
N GLU A 120 -5.38 -14.41 -22.27
CA GLU A 120 -4.91 -15.80 -22.23
C GLU A 120 -3.78 -16.02 -21.20
N GLN A 121 -3.07 -14.96 -20.84
CA GLN A 121 -2.02 -14.97 -19.82
C GLN A 121 -2.56 -14.79 -18.38
N GLY A 122 -3.87 -14.68 -18.21
CA GLY A 122 -4.52 -14.49 -16.91
C GLY A 122 -4.04 -15.48 -15.83
N PRO A 123 -4.09 -16.80 -16.06
CA PRO A 123 -3.63 -17.78 -15.08
C PRO A 123 -2.17 -17.57 -14.66
N LYS A 124 -1.30 -17.24 -15.62
CA LYS A 124 0.11 -16.94 -15.33
C LYS A 124 0.25 -15.62 -14.55
N ALA A 125 -0.53 -14.61 -14.87
CA ALA A 125 -0.52 -13.33 -14.16
C ALA A 125 -0.86 -13.52 -12.68
N PHE A 126 -1.89 -14.30 -12.36
CA PHE A 126 -2.24 -14.63 -10.97
C PHE A 126 -1.13 -15.41 -10.26
N ALA A 127 -0.53 -16.40 -10.92
CA ALA A 127 0.57 -17.16 -10.35
C ALA A 127 1.80 -16.28 -10.07
N ASP A 128 2.15 -15.38 -10.99
CA ASP A 128 3.29 -14.47 -10.84
C ASP A 128 3.06 -13.44 -9.71
N LEU A 129 1.84 -12.90 -9.59
CA LEU A 129 1.46 -11.98 -8.50
C LEU A 129 1.52 -12.70 -7.14
N HIS A 130 0.94 -13.89 -7.05
CA HIS A 130 0.94 -14.68 -5.82
C HIS A 130 2.37 -15.06 -5.38
N ALA A 131 3.21 -15.42 -6.34
CA ALA A 131 4.62 -15.77 -6.07
C ALA A 131 5.55 -14.54 -5.90
N GLY A 132 5.03 -13.31 -5.98
CA GLY A 132 5.84 -12.09 -5.89
C GLY A 132 6.86 -11.93 -7.03
N LYS A 133 6.63 -12.54 -8.19
CA LYS A 133 7.55 -12.56 -9.34
C LYS A 133 7.36 -11.41 -10.31
N THR A 134 6.44 -10.48 -10.04
CA THR A 134 6.25 -9.27 -10.83
C THR A 134 6.56 -8.03 -10.02
N ALA A 135 7.19 -7.04 -10.66
CA ALA A 135 7.43 -5.72 -10.10
C ALA A 135 6.20 -4.81 -10.17
N ALA A 136 5.24 -5.15 -11.02
CA ALA A 136 4.05 -4.35 -11.27
C ALA A 136 3.11 -4.37 -10.06
N ALA A 137 2.60 -3.19 -9.69
CA ALA A 137 1.57 -3.07 -8.66
C ALA A 137 0.21 -3.60 -9.14
N LYS A 138 -0.05 -3.50 -10.45
CA LYS A 138 -1.28 -3.96 -11.13
C LYS A 138 -0.94 -4.61 -12.46
N VAL A 139 -1.65 -5.69 -12.77
CA VAL A 139 -1.63 -6.32 -14.09
C VAL A 139 -3.01 -6.13 -14.73
N LEU A 140 -3.05 -5.48 -15.89
CA LEU A 140 -4.26 -5.33 -16.70
C LEU A 140 -4.29 -6.44 -17.73
N LEU A 141 -5.36 -7.23 -17.73
CA LEU A 141 -5.61 -8.23 -18.76
C LEU A 141 -6.42 -7.59 -19.89
N LYS A 142 -5.89 -7.67 -21.11
CA LYS A 142 -6.54 -7.14 -22.30
C LYS A 142 -7.15 -8.28 -23.12
N PRO A 143 -8.44 -8.23 -23.48
CA PRO A 143 -9.08 -9.24 -24.32
C PRO A 143 -8.47 -9.30 -25.73
N PHE A 144 -7.97 -8.17 -26.21
CA PHE A 144 -7.34 -8.04 -27.54
C PHE A 144 -6.04 -7.26 -27.37
N LEU A 145 -4.93 -7.91 -27.59
CA LEU A 145 -3.58 -7.35 -27.70
C LEU A 145 -3.11 -7.54 -29.12
#